data_72f8348762b205c66d467ad1966764d6
#
_entry.id   72f8348762b205c66d467ad1966764d6
#
_cell.length_a   1.000
_cell.length_b   1.000
_cell.length_c   1.000
_cell.angle_alpha   90.00
_cell.angle_beta   90.00
_cell.angle_gamma   90.00
#
_symmetry.space_group_name_H-M   'P 1'
#
loop_
_entity.id
_entity.type
_entity.pdbx_description
1 polymer ?
#
loop_
_entity_poly.entity_id
_entity_poly.type
_entity_poly.pdbx_seq_one_letter_code
_entity_poly.pdbx_strand_id
1 'polypeptide(L)'
;MQLFWRLSVTVLLAVGEGYGQTHKENPTPFVSAVSGKAFAISKQNPDLAPQKLDQNDSIVYQAPYSLVTSKESFLEIKHQSFDQPYTMRMGQSTGVEFRENSKFYIFQGSLLLAGMGEMSWSLESNVSKAKLTGSGTLIAEVIPVGFKILVLEGSFSTLTSVDDEPMESGDLVLLTGEKGKPSKKIKIELPLLLSTSRLINQFPDPLITQSRLISAAQVQVLRMKSKYNAFIGGVSEDRQLRIWKVPSEQKADK
;
A
#
# COMPACT_ATOMS: atom_id res chain seq x y z
N MET A 1 39.30 78.82 15.83
CA MET A 1 39.54 77.39 16.16
C MET A 1 38.18 76.85 16.53
N GLN A 2 37.42 76.33 15.55
CA GLN A 2 36.09 75.79 15.76
C GLN A 2 36.12 74.29 15.50
N LEU A 3 35.82 73.51 16.56
CA LEU A 3 35.65 72.06 16.56
C LEU A 3 34.25 71.70 16.04
N PHE A 4 34.15 71.03 14.88
CA PHE A 4 32.93 70.42 14.39
C PHE A 4 32.84 69.00 14.94
N TRP A 5 31.81 68.76 15.81
CA TRP A 5 31.37 67.44 16.23
C TRP A 5 30.43 66.87 15.17
N ARG A 6 30.78 65.83 14.52
CA ARG A 6 29.88 65.05 13.66
C ARG A 6 29.27 63.92 14.52
N LEU A 7 27.97 64.04 14.77
CA LEU A 7 27.14 62.95 15.29
C LEU A 7 26.81 61.99 14.16
N SER A 8 27.36 60.75 14.21
CA SER A 8 26.93 59.66 13.31
C SER A 8 25.80 58.93 13.99
N VAL A 9 24.58 59.04 13.45
CA VAL A 9 23.42 58.25 13.87
C VAL A 9 23.44 56.96 13.07
N THR A 10 23.79 55.85 13.76
CA THR A 10 23.70 54.50 13.20
C THR A 10 22.28 54.01 13.43
N VAL A 11 21.49 53.97 12.35
CA VAL A 11 20.17 53.33 12.34
C VAL A 11 20.36 51.82 12.20
N LEU A 12 20.15 51.08 13.28
CA LEU A 12 20.08 49.62 13.27
C LEU A 12 18.70 49.22 12.72
N LEU A 13 18.64 48.84 11.46
CA LEU A 13 17.46 48.15 10.89
C LEU A 13 17.51 46.71 11.39
N ALA A 14 16.71 46.40 12.41
CA ALA A 14 16.41 45.04 12.81
C ALA A 14 15.49 44.43 11.75
N VAL A 15 16.06 43.71 10.78
CA VAL A 15 15.29 42.84 9.89
C VAL A 15 14.84 41.64 10.71
N GLY A 16 13.60 41.75 11.21
CA GLY A 16 12.91 40.61 11.80
C GLY A 16 12.65 39.56 10.71
N GLU A 17 13.50 38.54 10.61
CA GLU A 17 13.18 37.33 9.88
C GLU A 17 12.01 36.63 10.59
N GLY A 18 10.79 37.00 10.19
CA GLY A 18 9.61 36.21 10.51
C GLY A 18 9.72 34.86 9.81
N TYR A 19 10.28 33.86 10.48
CA TYR A 19 10.12 32.47 10.10
C TYR A 19 8.64 32.12 10.23
N GLY A 20 7.90 32.37 9.16
CA GLY A 20 6.60 31.80 8.98
C GLY A 20 6.77 30.27 8.92
N GLN A 21 6.50 29.62 10.05
CA GLN A 21 6.24 28.17 10.03
C GLN A 21 5.02 27.97 9.14
N THR A 22 5.27 27.69 7.86
CA THR A 22 4.26 27.09 7.00
C THR A 22 3.94 25.74 7.61
N HIS A 23 2.84 25.65 8.37
CA HIS A 23 2.23 24.39 8.69
C HIS A 23 1.97 23.70 7.34
N LYS A 24 2.83 22.76 6.96
CA LYS A 24 2.54 21.84 5.85
C LYS A 24 1.33 21.05 6.31
N GLU A 25 0.14 21.46 5.89
CA GLU A 25 -1.05 20.65 6.05
C GLU A 25 -0.76 19.31 5.39
N ASN A 26 -0.78 18.24 6.17
CA ASN A 26 -0.67 16.90 5.61
C ASN A 26 -1.87 16.70 4.67
N PRO A 27 -1.64 16.42 3.40
CA PRO A 27 -2.74 16.29 2.44
C PRO A 27 -3.70 15.20 2.90
N THR A 28 -4.97 15.57 2.95
CA THR A 28 -6.05 14.69 3.37
C THR A 28 -6.20 13.54 2.39
N PRO A 29 -6.36 12.28 2.86
CA PRO A 29 -6.64 11.17 1.98
C PRO A 29 -7.96 11.40 1.22
N PHE A 30 -8.00 11.07 -0.06
CA PHE A 30 -9.20 11.20 -0.87
C PHE A 30 -9.58 9.88 -1.55
N VAL A 31 -10.88 9.73 -1.77
CA VAL A 31 -11.47 8.58 -2.44
C VAL A 31 -11.33 8.75 -3.94
N SER A 32 -10.49 7.92 -4.57
CA SER A 32 -10.32 7.97 -6.03
C SER A 32 -11.29 7.09 -6.78
N ALA A 33 -11.75 5.99 -6.17
CA ALA A 33 -12.77 5.13 -6.77
C ALA A 33 -13.59 4.39 -5.70
N VAL A 34 -14.87 4.22 -5.96
CA VAL A 34 -15.79 3.38 -5.18
C VAL A 34 -16.60 2.52 -6.15
N SER A 35 -16.70 1.23 -5.83
CA SER A 35 -17.67 0.33 -6.45
C SER A 35 -18.53 -0.28 -5.35
N GLY A 36 -19.84 -0.13 -5.44
CA GLY A 36 -20.77 -0.59 -4.41
C GLY A 36 -20.90 0.40 -3.24
N LYS A 37 -20.87 -0.10 -2.00
CA LYS A 37 -21.08 0.71 -0.77
C LYS A 37 -19.84 0.71 0.10
N ALA A 38 -19.33 1.90 0.38
CA ALA A 38 -18.24 2.14 1.32
C ALA A 38 -18.61 3.27 2.29
N PHE A 39 -18.10 3.19 3.51
CA PHE A 39 -18.40 4.13 4.58
C PHE A 39 -17.13 4.49 5.34
N ALA A 40 -17.06 5.76 5.78
CA ALA A 40 -16.14 6.21 6.81
C ALA A 40 -16.89 6.42 8.11
N ILE A 41 -16.28 6.03 9.23
CA ILE A 41 -16.87 6.08 10.57
C ILE A 41 -15.87 6.77 11.50
N SER A 42 -16.28 7.89 12.10
CA SER A 42 -15.46 8.57 13.11
C SER A 42 -15.33 7.68 14.36
N LYS A 43 -14.13 7.58 14.90
CA LYS A 43 -13.89 6.94 16.21
C LYS A 43 -13.81 7.97 17.33
N GLN A 44 -13.51 9.22 17.00
CA GLN A 44 -13.50 10.33 17.97
C GLN A 44 -14.91 10.77 18.34
N ASN A 45 -15.85 10.67 17.41
CA ASN A 45 -17.25 11.07 17.57
C ASN A 45 -18.17 9.94 17.12
N PRO A 46 -18.43 8.94 17.98
CA PRO A 46 -19.22 7.76 17.62
C PRO A 46 -20.71 8.09 17.34
N ASP A 47 -21.18 9.24 17.82
CA ASP A 47 -22.57 9.70 17.58
C ASP A 47 -22.78 10.29 16.17
N LEU A 48 -21.70 10.56 15.44
CA LEU A 48 -21.81 11.01 14.05
C LEU A 48 -22.26 9.85 13.16
N ALA A 49 -23.24 10.14 12.30
CA ALA A 49 -23.65 9.16 11.29
C ALA A 49 -22.47 8.78 10.38
N PRO A 50 -22.36 7.50 9.98
CA PRO A 50 -21.35 7.07 9.03
C PRO A 50 -21.43 7.88 7.73
N GLN A 51 -20.31 8.43 7.29
CA GLN A 51 -20.20 9.09 5.99
C GLN A 51 -20.21 8.03 4.89
N LYS A 52 -21.23 8.02 4.03
CA LYS A 52 -21.16 7.25 2.78
C LYS A 52 -20.10 7.88 1.90
N LEU A 53 -19.22 7.05 1.34
CA LEU A 53 -18.14 7.51 0.48
C LEU A 53 -18.55 7.38 -0.99
N ASP A 54 -18.36 8.47 -1.73
CA ASP A 54 -18.48 8.50 -3.18
C ASP A 54 -17.13 8.94 -3.81
N GLN A 55 -16.98 8.76 -5.12
CA GLN A 55 -15.75 9.13 -5.82
C GLN A 55 -15.46 10.64 -5.67
N ASN A 56 -14.21 10.99 -5.47
CA ASN A 56 -13.68 12.32 -5.21
C ASN A 56 -13.99 12.89 -3.82
N ASP A 57 -14.63 12.13 -2.94
CA ASP A 57 -14.80 12.56 -1.56
C ASP A 57 -13.46 12.68 -0.84
N SER A 58 -13.32 13.70 -0.03
CA SER A 58 -12.27 13.79 0.97
C SER A 58 -12.73 13.11 2.25
N ILE A 59 -11.84 12.38 2.90
CA ILE A 59 -12.11 11.79 4.21
C ILE A 59 -11.92 12.89 5.25
N VAL A 60 -13.03 13.42 5.74
CA VAL A 60 -13.04 14.58 6.66
C VAL A 60 -12.70 14.22 8.11
N TYR A 61 -12.66 12.94 8.44
CA TYR A 61 -12.35 12.52 9.80
C TYR A 61 -10.85 12.51 10.05
N GLN A 62 -10.44 13.07 11.20
CA GLN A 62 -9.10 12.88 11.72
C GLN A 62 -8.96 11.47 12.32
N ALA A 63 -7.76 10.90 12.25
CA ALA A 63 -7.48 9.61 12.88
C ALA A 63 -7.69 9.67 14.42
N PRO A 64 -8.25 8.63 15.05
CA PRO A 64 -8.64 7.37 14.43
C PRO A 64 -10.03 7.43 13.77
N TYR A 65 -10.13 6.81 12.60
CA TYR A 65 -11.40 6.56 11.91
C TYR A 65 -11.40 5.20 11.23
N SER A 66 -12.58 4.63 10.98
CA SER A 66 -12.69 3.35 10.28
C SER A 66 -13.25 3.53 8.89
N LEU A 67 -12.77 2.71 7.96
CA LEU A 67 -13.31 2.53 6.63
C LEU A 67 -13.89 1.12 6.52
N VAL A 68 -15.06 1.02 5.90
CA VAL A 68 -15.75 -0.25 5.74
C VAL A 68 -16.29 -0.37 4.32
N THR A 69 -16.03 -1.50 3.67
CA THR A 69 -16.65 -1.89 2.41
C THR A 69 -17.68 -3.00 2.64
N SER A 70 -18.83 -2.91 1.98
CA SER A 70 -19.85 -3.95 2.02
C SER A 70 -19.46 -5.16 1.15
N LYS A 71 -20.32 -6.19 1.14
CA LYS A 71 -20.21 -7.31 0.20
C LYS A 71 -20.23 -6.78 -1.24
N GLU A 72 -19.39 -7.34 -2.11
CA GLU A 72 -19.24 -6.96 -3.52
C GLU A 72 -18.85 -5.49 -3.74
N SER A 73 -18.28 -4.85 -2.72
CA SER A 73 -17.88 -3.45 -2.77
C SER A 73 -16.37 -3.31 -2.67
N PHE A 74 -15.84 -2.26 -3.30
CA PHE A 74 -14.42 -1.95 -3.37
C PHE A 74 -14.21 -0.46 -3.17
N LEU A 75 -13.09 -0.09 -2.58
CA LEU A 75 -12.74 1.29 -2.28
C LEU A 75 -11.26 1.52 -2.62
N GLU A 76 -10.96 2.59 -3.37
CA GLU A 76 -9.59 3.07 -3.56
C GLU A 76 -9.42 4.44 -2.92
N ILE A 77 -8.36 4.56 -2.13
CA ILE A 77 -7.95 5.80 -1.49
C ILE A 77 -6.54 6.13 -1.94
N LYS A 78 -6.34 7.38 -2.34
CA LYS A 78 -5.01 7.94 -2.63
C LYS A 78 -4.61 8.89 -1.52
N HIS A 79 -3.43 8.68 -0.98
CA HIS A 79 -2.79 9.59 -0.04
C HIS A 79 -1.68 10.33 -0.76
N GLN A 80 -1.88 11.64 -0.95
CA GLN A 80 -0.93 12.49 -1.67
C GLN A 80 0.01 13.19 -0.68
N SER A 81 0.82 12.42 0.04
CA SER A 81 1.92 13.02 0.78
C SER A 81 3.01 13.46 -0.19
N PHE A 82 3.61 14.65 0.03
CA PHE A 82 4.73 15.12 -0.80
C PHE A 82 5.93 14.18 -0.75
N ASP A 83 6.14 13.53 0.39
CA ASP A 83 7.31 12.68 0.62
C ASP A 83 7.05 11.21 0.26
N GLN A 84 5.84 10.71 0.49
CA GLN A 84 5.52 9.28 0.34
C GLN A 84 4.06 9.07 -0.12
N PRO A 85 3.76 9.34 -1.40
CA PRO A 85 2.43 9.06 -1.93
C PRO A 85 2.18 7.55 -1.98
N TYR A 86 0.99 7.14 -1.55
CA TYR A 86 0.56 5.75 -1.67
C TYR A 86 -0.90 5.61 -2.08
N THR A 87 -1.21 4.48 -2.67
CA THR A 87 -2.57 4.05 -3.00
C THR A 87 -2.93 2.86 -2.11
N MET A 88 -4.11 2.93 -1.50
CA MET A 88 -4.70 1.83 -0.77
C MET A 88 -5.97 1.38 -1.47
N ARG A 89 -6.12 0.06 -1.70
CA ARG A 89 -7.36 -0.54 -2.20
C ARG A 89 -7.90 -1.52 -1.17
N MET A 90 -9.18 -1.40 -0.87
CA MET A 90 -9.90 -2.30 0.02
C MET A 90 -10.76 -3.25 -0.80
N GLY A 91 -10.67 -4.54 -0.47
CA GLY A 91 -11.53 -5.57 -1.04
C GLY A 91 -12.95 -5.55 -0.47
N GLN A 92 -13.76 -6.48 -0.93
CA GLN A 92 -15.12 -6.67 -0.41
C GLN A 92 -15.11 -7.07 1.07
N SER A 93 -16.13 -6.67 1.81
CA SER A 93 -16.32 -7.01 3.23
C SER A 93 -15.07 -6.73 4.07
N THR A 94 -14.40 -5.63 3.78
CA THR A 94 -13.16 -5.22 4.45
C THR A 94 -13.45 -4.11 5.45
N GLY A 95 -12.93 -4.24 6.66
CA GLY A 95 -13.00 -3.23 7.70
C GLY A 95 -11.61 -2.87 8.20
N VAL A 96 -11.26 -1.58 8.15
CA VAL A 96 -9.95 -1.06 8.55
C VAL A 96 -10.11 0.18 9.39
N GLU A 97 -9.40 0.26 10.51
CA GLU A 97 -9.25 1.47 11.30
C GLU A 97 -7.89 2.10 11.03
N PHE A 98 -7.91 3.34 10.63
CA PHE A 98 -6.74 4.22 10.54
C PHE A 98 -6.48 4.80 11.92
N ARG A 99 -5.35 4.46 12.52
CA ARG A 99 -4.93 5.00 13.82
C ARG A 99 -4.00 6.18 13.69
N GLU A 100 -3.09 6.10 12.73
CA GLU A 100 -2.15 7.14 12.33
C GLU A 100 -1.82 6.95 10.85
N ASN A 101 -1.06 7.87 10.28
CA ASN A 101 -0.52 7.71 8.92
C ASN A 101 0.27 6.42 8.83
N SER A 102 -0.02 5.44 8.11
CA SER A 102 0.65 4.15 7.97
C SER A 102 0.38 3.11 9.07
N LYS A 103 -0.50 3.37 10.04
CA LYS A 103 -0.92 2.39 11.05
C LYS A 103 -2.37 1.98 10.84
N PHE A 104 -2.57 0.71 10.53
CA PHE A 104 -3.86 0.15 10.18
C PHE A 104 -4.22 -0.98 11.14
N TYR A 105 -5.40 -0.90 11.75
CA TYR A 105 -5.99 -2.05 12.42
C TYR A 105 -7.03 -2.66 11.48
N ILE A 106 -6.78 -3.89 11.04
CA ILE A 106 -7.62 -4.59 10.07
C ILE A 106 -8.52 -5.56 10.83
N PHE A 107 -9.82 -5.29 10.85
CA PHE A 107 -10.79 -6.15 11.50
C PHE A 107 -11.01 -7.44 10.72
N GLN A 108 -11.13 -7.31 9.40
CA GLN A 108 -11.34 -8.41 8.45
C GLN A 108 -11.08 -7.95 7.03
N GLY A 109 -10.94 -8.91 6.11
CA GLY A 109 -10.84 -8.66 4.68
C GLY A 109 -9.41 -8.46 4.20
N SER A 110 -9.26 -7.73 3.10
CA SER A 110 -7.99 -7.58 2.39
C SER A 110 -7.72 -6.16 1.95
N LEU A 111 -6.45 -5.76 2.07
CA LEU A 111 -5.91 -4.49 1.59
C LEU A 111 -4.83 -4.73 0.55
N LEU A 112 -4.82 -3.92 -0.49
CA LEU A 112 -3.65 -3.72 -1.34
C LEU A 112 -3.05 -2.36 -0.98
N LEU A 113 -1.74 -2.34 -0.71
CA LEU A 113 -0.96 -1.15 -0.43
C LEU A 113 0.11 -0.99 -1.51
N ALA A 114 0.16 0.17 -2.16
CA ALA A 114 1.10 0.46 -3.23
C ALA A 114 1.78 1.80 -3.01
N GLY A 115 3.11 1.82 -2.95
CA GLY A 115 3.90 3.02 -2.76
C GLY A 115 5.17 3.03 -3.61
N MET A 116 5.61 4.22 -4.05
CA MET A 116 6.79 4.37 -4.91
C MET A 116 8.10 4.50 -4.12
N GLY A 117 8.03 5.02 -2.90
CA GLY A 117 9.18 5.20 -2.01
C GLY A 117 9.26 4.10 -0.94
N GLU A 118 10.26 4.24 -0.06
CA GLU A 118 10.37 3.39 1.11
C GLU A 118 9.26 3.74 2.11
N MET A 119 8.45 2.75 2.45
CA MET A 119 7.29 2.87 3.33
C MET A 119 7.50 2.03 4.59
N SER A 120 6.91 2.47 5.70
CA SER A 120 6.83 1.68 6.92
C SER A 120 5.37 1.55 7.31
N TRP A 121 4.80 0.37 7.11
CA TRP A 121 3.41 0.08 7.46
C TRP A 121 3.31 -0.77 8.72
N SER A 122 2.47 -0.34 9.65
CA SER A 122 2.10 -1.13 10.83
C SER A 122 0.70 -1.70 10.62
N LEU A 123 0.62 -3.01 10.54
CA LEU A 123 -0.62 -3.77 10.40
C LEU A 123 -0.94 -4.44 11.74
N GLU A 124 -2.11 -4.22 12.26
CA GLU A 124 -2.61 -4.85 13.48
C GLU A 124 -3.95 -5.54 13.22
N SER A 125 -4.21 -6.62 13.91
CA SER A 125 -5.48 -7.32 13.98
C SER A 125 -5.73 -7.80 15.41
N ASN A 126 -6.84 -8.48 15.65
CA ASN A 126 -7.13 -9.10 16.95
C ASN A 126 -6.16 -10.24 17.32
N VAL A 127 -5.42 -10.79 16.36
CA VAL A 127 -4.56 -11.98 16.57
C VAL A 127 -3.08 -11.75 16.26
N SER A 128 -2.74 -10.65 15.55
CA SER A 128 -1.37 -10.44 15.10
C SER A 128 -1.05 -8.96 14.89
N LYS A 129 0.25 -8.63 15.04
CA LYS A 129 0.81 -7.32 14.73
C LYS A 129 2.02 -7.53 13.83
N ALA A 130 2.13 -6.73 12.78
CA ALA A 130 3.26 -6.79 11.87
C ALA A 130 3.70 -5.38 11.50
N LYS A 131 5.00 -5.13 11.48
CA LYS A 131 5.58 -3.92 10.91
C LYS A 131 6.36 -4.32 9.66
N LEU A 132 5.98 -3.74 8.53
CA LEU A 132 6.55 -3.99 7.22
C LEU A 132 7.28 -2.74 6.75
N THR A 133 8.54 -2.87 6.38
CA THR A 133 9.33 -1.77 5.83
C THR A 133 9.84 -2.16 4.44
N GLY A 134 9.72 -1.27 3.48
CA GLY A 134 10.15 -1.53 2.10
C GLY A 134 9.44 -0.66 1.09
N SER A 135 9.57 -0.98 -0.18
CA SER A 135 8.93 -0.25 -1.28
C SER A 135 8.27 -1.21 -2.25
N GLY A 136 7.18 -0.77 -2.85
CA GLY A 136 6.47 -1.55 -3.86
C GLY A 136 4.98 -1.74 -3.56
N THR A 137 4.47 -2.90 -3.95
CA THR A 137 3.06 -3.26 -3.83
C THR A 137 2.89 -4.59 -3.12
N LEU A 138 2.04 -4.61 -2.10
CA LEU A 138 1.67 -5.83 -1.40
C LEU A 138 0.15 -5.94 -1.20
N ILE A 139 -0.32 -7.16 -1.00
CA ILE A 139 -1.66 -7.44 -0.48
C ILE A 139 -1.50 -8.00 0.94
N ALA A 140 -2.26 -7.44 1.88
CA ALA A 140 -2.40 -7.96 3.24
C ALA A 140 -3.84 -8.44 3.44
N GLU A 141 -4.02 -9.65 3.89
CA GLU A 141 -5.31 -10.25 4.19
C GLU A 141 -5.30 -10.80 5.62
N VAL A 142 -6.33 -10.46 6.40
CA VAL A 142 -6.50 -11.02 7.74
C VAL A 142 -7.02 -12.45 7.62
N ILE A 143 -6.32 -13.38 8.29
CA ILE A 143 -6.70 -14.77 8.41
C ILE A 143 -6.83 -15.14 9.90
N PRO A 144 -7.49 -16.25 10.27
CA PRO A 144 -7.72 -16.61 11.66
C PRO A 144 -6.47 -16.70 12.56
N VAL A 145 -5.29 -16.90 11.96
CA VAL A 145 -4.03 -17.07 12.68
C VAL A 145 -3.07 -15.87 12.56
N GLY A 146 -3.47 -14.81 11.83
CA GLY A 146 -2.63 -13.62 11.63
C GLY A 146 -2.88 -12.91 10.30
N PHE A 147 -1.81 -12.67 9.56
CA PHE A 147 -1.87 -12.04 8.23
C PHE A 147 -1.31 -12.96 7.15
N LYS A 148 -1.94 -12.95 5.99
CA LYS A 148 -1.36 -13.42 4.74
C LYS A 148 -0.83 -12.21 3.99
N ILE A 149 0.49 -12.14 3.81
CA ILE A 149 1.16 -11.08 3.07
C ILE A 149 1.62 -11.64 1.72
N LEU A 150 1.32 -10.90 0.68
CA LEU A 150 1.63 -11.24 -0.69
C LEU A 150 2.33 -10.07 -1.35
N VAL A 151 3.61 -10.18 -1.63
CA VAL A 151 4.40 -9.15 -2.31
C VAL A 151 4.21 -9.29 -3.82
N LEU A 152 3.59 -8.30 -4.43
CA LEU A 152 3.34 -8.28 -5.87
C LEU A 152 4.54 -7.72 -6.64
N GLU A 153 5.16 -6.68 -6.08
CA GLU A 153 6.27 -5.97 -6.68
C GLU A 153 7.07 -5.29 -5.56
N GLY A 154 8.38 -5.16 -5.76
CA GLY A 154 9.28 -4.55 -4.78
C GLY A 154 9.80 -5.54 -3.74
N SER A 155 10.18 -5.01 -2.58
CA SER A 155 10.76 -5.79 -1.50
C SER A 155 10.33 -5.23 -0.14
N PHE A 156 10.01 -6.12 0.80
CA PHE A 156 9.57 -5.76 2.14
C PHE A 156 10.25 -6.64 3.18
N SER A 157 10.65 -6.03 4.30
CA SER A 157 11.16 -6.73 5.48
C SER A 157 10.18 -6.63 6.64
N THR A 158 10.14 -7.66 7.48
CA THR A 158 9.45 -7.60 8.78
C THR A 158 10.44 -7.12 9.83
N LEU A 159 9.98 -6.37 10.83
CA LEU A 159 10.83 -5.94 11.95
C LEU A 159 10.79 -6.92 13.15
N THR A 160 10.36 -8.14 12.92
CA THR A 160 10.20 -9.15 13.99
C THR A 160 11.48 -9.92 14.30
N SER A 161 12.40 -10.05 13.35
CA SER A 161 13.74 -10.61 13.59
C SER A 161 14.80 -9.95 12.70
N VAL A 162 16.04 -9.90 13.21
CA VAL A 162 17.18 -9.29 12.50
C VAL A 162 17.67 -10.18 11.35
N ASP A 163 17.29 -11.46 11.36
CA ASP A 163 17.76 -12.49 10.42
C ASP A 163 16.74 -12.82 9.30
N ASP A 164 15.60 -12.14 9.26
CA ASP A 164 14.58 -12.41 8.24
C ASP A 164 15.04 -11.86 6.88
N GLU A 165 15.23 -12.74 5.93
CA GLU A 165 15.42 -12.35 4.54
C GLU A 165 14.22 -11.54 4.03
N PRO A 166 14.43 -10.46 3.27
CA PRO A 166 13.34 -9.64 2.73
C PRO A 166 12.40 -10.47 1.85
N MET A 167 11.11 -10.17 1.94
CA MET A 167 10.09 -10.70 1.02
C MET A 167 10.20 -9.98 -0.31
N GLU A 168 10.31 -10.72 -1.39
CA GLU A 168 10.44 -10.19 -2.75
C GLU A 168 9.19 -10.43 -3.58
N SER A 169 9.16 -9.84 -4.77
CA SER A 169 8.09 -10.03 -5.75
C SER A 169 7.76 -11.50 -5.95
N GLY A 170 6.49 -11.84 -5.82
CA GLY A 170 5.97 -13.20 -5.90
C GLY A 170 6.06 -14.01 -4.60
N ASP A 171 6.54 -13.44 -3.49
CA ASP A 171 6.52 -14.13 -2.20
C ASP A 171 5.17 -14.00 -1.52
N LEU A 172 4.68 -15.13 -1.01
CA LEU A 172 3.59 -15.24 -0.06
C LEU A 172 4.15 -15.70 1.28
N VAL A 173 3.84 -14.96 2.34
CA VAL A 173 4.25 -15.26 3.72
C VAL A 173 3.05 -15.16 4.63
N LEU A 174 2.94 -16.06 5.59
CA LEU A 174 1.99 -15.94 6.70
C LEU A 174 2.72 -15.34 7.89
N LEU A 175 2.17 -14.26 8.44
CA LEU A 175 2.64 -13.65 9.68
C LEU A 175 1.72 -14.11 10.80
N THR A 176 2.20 -14.97 11.69
CA THR A 176 1.37 -15.66 12.68
C THR A 176 1.71 -15.27 14.10
N GLY A 177 0.71 -15.39 14.98
CA GLY A 177 0.82 -15.08 16.40
C GLY A 177 0.93 -13.58 16.67
N GLU A 178 0.95 -13.21 17.94
CA GLU A 178 0.88 -11.83 18.40
C GLU A 178 2.00 -10.94 17.82
N LYS A 179 3.19 -11.48 17.66
CA LYS A 179 4.37 -10.76 17.13
C LYS A 179 4.53 -10.85 15.61
N GLY A 180 3.58 -11.44 14.91
CA GLY A 180 3.65 -11.57 13.44
C GLY A 180 4.85 -12.37 12.94
N LYS A 181 5.14 -13.53 13.58
CA LYS A 181 6.25 -14.38 13.16
C LYS A 181 6.06 -14.86 11.72
N PRO A 182 7.04 -14.64 10.83
CA PRO A 182 6.91 -15.05 9.44
C PRO A 182 7.03 -16.57 9.28
N SER A 183 6.22 -17.14 8.39
CA SER A 183 6.33 -18.51 7.91
C SER A 183 7.43 -18.65 6.86
N LYS A 184 7.66 -19.88 6.40
CA LYS A 184 8.45 -20.11 5.19
C LYS A 184 7.79 -19.40 3.99
N LYS A 185 8.61 -18.76 3.14
CA LYS A 185 8.18 -18.12 1.91
C LYS A 185 7.68 -19.13 0.89
N ILE A 186 6.58 -18.82 0.22
CA ILE A 186 6.03 -19.61 -0.89
C ILE A 186 6.01 -18.71 -2.12
N LYS A 187 6.55 -19.15 -3.24
CA LYS A 187 6.44 -18.42 -4.51
C LYS A 187 5.07 -18.64 -5.14
N ILE A 188 4.44 -17.57 -5.56
CA ILE A 188 3.16 -17.59 -6.27
C ILE A 188 3.33 -17.17 -7.72
N GLU A 189 2.37 -17.52 -8.56
CA GLU A 189 2.33 -17.14 -9.96
C GLU A 189 1.75 -15.72 -10.12
N LEU A 190 2.62 -14.73 -10.32
CA LEU A 190 2.23 -13.33 -10.48
C LEU A 190 1.34 -13.08 -11.71
N PRO A 191 1.64 -13.63 -12.91
CA PRO A 191 0.78 -13.40 -14.07
C PRO A 191 -0.67 -13.81 -13.86
N LEU A 192 -0.89 -14.97 -13.23
CA LEU A 192 -2.24 -15.44 -12.91
C LEU A 192 -2.91 -14.52 -11.88
N LEU A 193 -2.18 -14.15 -10.82
CA LEU A 193 -2.70 -13.27 -9.79
C LEU A 193 -3.05 -11.88 -10.36
N LEU A 194 -2.17 -11.29 -11.18
CA LEU A 194 -2.43 -9.98 -11.78
C LEU A 194 -3.65 -10.00 -12.68
N SER A 195 -3.93 -11.11 -13.39
CA SER A 195 -5.10 -11.24 -14.26
C SER A 195 -6.40 -11.54 -13.51
N THR A 196 -6.33 -12.12 -12.30
CA THR A 196 -7.53 -12.59 -11.58
C THR A 196 -7.88 -11.76 -10.34
N SER A 197 -6.94 -10.98 -9.82
CA SER A 197 -7.16 -10.23 -8.57
C SER A 197 -8.09 -9.04 -8.79
N ARG A 198 -9.22 -9.04 -8.09
CA ARG A 198 -10.17 -7.93 -8.08
C ARG A 198 -9.57 -6.65 -7.49
N LEU A 199 -8.65 -6.75 -6.52
CA LEU A 199 -7.92 -5.60 -5.95
C LEU A 199 -7.04 -4.89 -6.98
N ILE A 200 -6.71 -5.56 -8.09
CA ILE A 200 -5.92 -4.98 -9.17
C ILE A 200 -6.83 -4.50 -10.30
N ASN A 201 -7.80 -5.33 -10.72
CA ASN A 201 -8.54 -5.14 -11.96
C ASN A 201 -9.93 -4.49 -11.83
N GLN A 202 -10.44 -4.31 -10.60
CA GLN A 202 -11.78 -3.76 -10.37
C GLN A 202 -11.81 -2.21 -10.43
N PHE A 203 -10.67 -1.56 -10.50
CA PHE A 203 -10.55 -0.11 -10.42
C PHE A 203 -10.27 0.51 -11.78
N PRO A 204 -10.85 1.69 -12.09
CA PRO A 204 -10.69 2.34 -13.38
C PRO A 204 -9.26 2.82 -13.64
N ASP A 205 -8.61 3.32 -12.58
CA ASP A 205 -7.24 3.84 -12.69
C ASP A 205 -6.21 2.75 -12.41
N PRO A 206 -5.09 2.71 -13.15
CA PRO A 206 -3.98 1.84 -12.85
C PRO A 206 -3.34 2.23 -11.51
N LEU A 207 -2.71 1.26 -10.85
CA LEU A 207 -1.89 1.53 -9.68
C LEU A 207 -0.68 2.40 -10.04
N ILE A 208 -0.25 3.22 -9.09
CA ILE A 208 0.96 4.04 -9.26
C ILE A 208 2.22 3.20 -9.57
N THR A 209 2.19 1.91 -9.17
CA THR A 209 3.24 0.90 -9.40
C THR A 209 2.95 -0.03 -10.58
N GLN A 210 1.93 0.22 -11.40
CA GLN A 210 1.43 -0.72 -12.42
C GLN A 210 2.53 -1.21 -13.40
N SER A 211 3.38 -0.31 -13.87
CA SER A 211 4.45 -0.68 -14.79
C SER A 211 5.46 -1.64 -14.15
N ARG A 212 5.77 -1.43 -12.88
CA ARG A 212 6.68 -2.28 -12.09
C ARG A 212 6.05 -3.65 -11.81
N LEU A 213 4.73 -3.71 -11.55
CA LEU A 213 3.98 -4.95 -11.42
C LEU A 213 4.06 -5.81 -12.69
N ILE A 214 3.84 -5.19 -13.85
CA ILE A 214 3.93 -5.87 -15.15
C ILE A 214 5.35 -6.41 -15.37
N SER A 215 6.36 -5.58 -15.09
CA SER A 215 7.77 -5.98 -15.21
C SER A 215 8.12 -7.14 -14.27
N ALA A 216 7.66 -7.13 -13.03
CA ALA A 216 7.88 -8.22 -12.08
C ALA A 216 7.28 -9.55 -12.57
N ALA A 217 6.05 -9.50 -13.11
CA ALA A 217 5.42 -10.68 -13.70
C ALA A 217 6.19 -11.20 -14.94
N GLN A 218 6.64 -10.32 -15.81
CA GLN A 218 7.43 -10.69 -16.98
C GLN A 218 8.76 -11.35 -16.58
N VAL A 219 9.47 -10.79 -15.60
CA VAL A 219 10.71 -11.37 -15.06
C VAL A 219 10.45 -12.75 -14.48
N GLN A 220 9.33 -12.95 -13.76
CA GLN A 220 8.98 -14.25 -13.23
C GLN A 220 8.73 -15.27 -14.36
N VAL A 221 8.00 -14.91 -15.41
CA VAL A 221 7.77 -15.77 -16.58
C VAL A 221 9.08 -16.18 -17.24
N LEU A 222 10.01 -15.23 -17.45
CA LEU A 222 11.32 -15.51 -18.02
C LEU A 222 12.14 -16.48 -17.15
N ARG A 223 12.13 -16.29 -15.83
CA ARG A 223 12.80 -17.20 -14.89
C ARG A 223 12.19 -18.60 -14.91
N MET A 224 10.88 -18.70 -15.05
CA MET A 224 10.19 -20.00 -15.16
C MET A 224 10.55 -20.69 -16.48
N LYS A 225 10.52 -19.97 -17.61
CA LYS A 225 10.92 -20.50 -18.94
C LYS A 225 12.34 -21.05 -18.95
N SER A 226 13.27 -20.41 -18.25
CA SER A 226 14.67 -20.85 -18.20
C SER A 226 14.92 -22.11 -17.37
N LYS A 227 13.99 -22.46 -16.47
CA LYS A 227 14.17 -23.55 -15.51
C LYS A 227 13.31 -24.76 -15.75
N TYR A 228 12.09 -24.57 -16.31
CA TYR A 228 11.07 -25.62 -16.38
C TYR A 228 10.23 -25.49 -17.63
N ASN A 229 9.76 -26.65 -18.15
CA ASN A 229 8.56 -26.67 -18.98
C ASN A 229 7.37 -26.33 -18.08
N ALA A 230 6.90 -25.10 -18.10
CA ALA A 230 5.85 -24.66 -17.22
C ALA A 230 4.52 -24.48 -17.95
N PHE A 231 3.42 -24.76 -17.27
CA PHE A 231 2.10 -24.32 -17.69
C PHE A 231 1.77 -23.01 -16.98
N ILE A 232 1.42 -21.98 -17.73
CA ILE A 232 0.96 -20.70 -17.19
C ILE A 232 -0.53 -20.60 -17.46
N GLY A 233 -1.32 -20.46 -16.41
CA GLY A 233 -2.75 -20.24 -16.49
C GLY A 233 -3.10 -18.76 -16.45
N GLY A 234 -4.13 -18.37 -17.19
CA GLY A 234 -4.73 -17.05 -17.14
C GLY A 234 -6.22 -17.13 -17.40
N VAL A 235 -6.99 -16.14 -16.93
CA VAL A 235 -8.41 -16.03 -17.22
C VAL A 235 -8.59 -15.03 -18.35
N SER A 236 -9.26 -15.45 -19.42
CA SER A 236 -9.65 -14.57 -20.53
C SER A 236 -10.85 -13.70 -20.13
N GLU A 237 -11.16 -12.68 -20.93
CA GLU A 237 -12.36 -11.85 -20.77
C GLU A 237 -13.65 -12.69 -20.72
N ASP A 238 -13.68 -13.82 -21.41
CA ASP A 238 -14.79 -14.79 -21.41
C ASP A 238 -14.84 -15.67 -20.16
N ARG A 239 -14.03 -15.40 -19.12
CA ARG A 239 -13.88 -16.20 -17.90
C ARG A 239 -13.47 -17.65 -18.14
N GLN A 240 -12.91 -17.97 -19.27
CA GLN A 240 -12.35 -19.29 -19.55
C GLN A 240 -10.90 -19.36 -19.08
N LEU A 241 -10.56 -20.42 -18.35
CA LEU A 241 -9.18 -20.69 -17.96
C LEU A 241 -8.38 -21.08 -19.20
N ARG A 242 -7.39 -20.27 -19.58
CA ARG A 242 -6.44 -20.62 -20.63
C ARG A 242 -5.14 -21.07 -19.99
N ILE A 243 -4.65 -22.22 -20.42
CA ILE A 243 -3.39 -22.79 -19.97
C ILE A 243 -2.45 -22.82 -21.16
N TRP A 244 -1.27 -22.20 -21.00
CA TRP A 244 -0.21 -22.25 -22.01
C TRP A 244 0.93 -23.11 -21.51
N LYS A 245 1.39 -24.02 -22.35
CA LYS A 245 2.65 -24.71 -22.14
C LYS A 245 3.78 -23.79 -22.58
N VAL A 246 4.66 -23.47 -21.68
CA VAL A 246 5.88 -22.73 -21.98
C VAL A 246 7.03 -23.73 -22.07
N PRO A 247 7.56 -23.99 -23.31
CA PRO A 247 8.70 -24.87 -23.44
C PRO A 247 9.93 -24.26 -22.78
N SER A 248 10.74 -25.08 -22.08
CA SER A 248 12.06 -24.66 -21.63
C SER A 248 12.95 -24.37 -22.85
N GLU A 249 13.72 -23.29 -22.81
CA GLU A 249 14.81 -23.11 -23.77
C GLU A 249 15.82 -24.23 -23.55
N GLN A 250 15.88 -25.18 -24.49
CA GLN A 250 16.95 -26.15 -24.50
C GLN A 250 18.25 -25.36 -24.68
N LYS A 251 19.17 -25.43 -23.69
CA LYS A 251 20.53 -24.99 -23.90
C LYS A 251 21.04 -25.80 -25.08
N ALA A 252 21.29 -25.11 -26.19
CA ALA A 252 22.03 -25.70 -27.30
C ALA A 252 23.39 -26.15 -26.71
N ASP A 253 23.57 -27.44 -26.59
CA ASP A 253 24.86 -28.03 -26.24
C ASP A 253 25.86 -27.56 -27.32
N LYS A 254 26.83 -26.78 -26.88
CA LYS A 254 28.01 -26.42 -27.65
C LYS A 254 29.12 -27.39 -27.34
#